data_20cb3d2631efdc844dbb9285cdc63f55
#
_entry.id   20cb3d2631efdc844dbb9285cdc63f55
#
_cell.length_a   1.000
_cell.length_b   1.000
_cell.length_c   1.000
_cell.angle_alpha   90.00
_cell.angle_beta   90.00
_cell.angle_gamma   90.00
#
_symmetry.space_group_name_H-M   'P 1'
#
loop_
_entity.id
_entity.type
_entity.pdbx_description
1 polymer ?
#
loop_
_entity_poly.entity_id
_entity_poly.type
_entity_poly.pdbx_seq_one_letter_code
_entity_poly.pdbx_strand_id
1 'polypeptide(L)'
;MGLDMYFEGTFSTKAFTERDPKNYAIDPDFESALESIGFENAPVEFSNWNYYSINIPIAYWRKTNCIHNWFVENVQGGNDNCDRHYVSDEKIKELVEEIDNILSETDPKTKLAKAEANLPNTEGCFFGSQEYDKYYFEDLEYTRKRMQACLDWQNKMAGTGKCFDSFYYQSSW
;
A
#
# COMPACT_ATOMS: atom_id res chain seq x y z
N MET A 1 17.91 -9.75 9.22
CA MET A 1 17.31 -8.39 9.33
C MET A 1 17.40 -7.74 7.97
N GLY A 2 16.48 -6.87 7.62
CA GLY A 2 16.42 -6.15 6.35
C GLY A 2 15.20 -5.26 6.37
N LEU A 3 15.12 -4.29 5.47
CA LEU A 3 13.97 -3.43 5.32
C LEU A 3 12.78 -4.27 4.82
N ASP A 4 11.80 -4.46 5.68
CA ASP A 4 10.50 -5.05 5.37
C ASP A 4 9.44 -3.94 5.49
N MET A 5 8.53 -3.83 4.51
CA MET A 5 7.58 -2.73 4.40
C MET A 5 6.18 -3.28 4.16
N TYR A 6 5.21 -2.70 4.84
CA TYR A 6 3.82 -3.16 4.85
C TYR A 6 2.89 -2.00 4.51
N PHE A 7 1.93 -2.26 3.66
CA PHE A 7 0.84 -1.34 3.38
C PHE A 7 -0.50 -2.06 3.58
N GLU A 8 -1.34 -1.50 4.43
CA GLU A 8 -2.57 -2.12 4.88
C GLU A 8 -3.76 -1.19 4.70
N GLY A 9 -4.92 -1.76 4.40
CA GLY A 9 -6.20 -1.07 4.45
C GLY A 9 -7.04 -1.58 5.62
N THR A 10 -7.82 -0.70 6.25
CA THR A 10 -8.73 -1.06 7.34
C THR A 10 -10.18 -0.89 6.93
N PHE A 11 -11.03 -1.78 7.42
CA PHE A 11 -12.48 -1.66 7.31
C PHE A 11 -13.11 -1.66 8.70
N SER A 12 -14.14 -0.83 8.90
CA SER A 12 -14.96 -0.88 10.11
C SER A 12 -16.10 -1.90 9.99
N THR A 13 -16.77 -2.17 11.10
CA THR A 13 -17.87 -3.12 11.22
C THR A 13 -19.04 -2.94 10.25
N LYS A 14 -19.12 -1.82 9.52
CA LYS A 14 -20.13 -1.57 8.50
C LYS A 14 -19.99 -2.42 7.24
N ALA A 15 -18.83 -3.05 7.06
CA ALA A 15 -18.55 -3.96 5.94
C ALA A 15 -19.09 -5.38 6.18
N PHE A 16 -19.69 -5.66 7.35
CA PHE A 16 -20.16 -6.98 7.75
C PHE A 16 -21.68 -7.10 7.76
N THR A 17 -22.17 -8.25 7.32
CA THR A 17 -23.56 -8.67 7.53
C THR A 17 -23.75 -9.12 8.98
N GLU A 18 -24.66 -8.44 9.65
CA GLU A 18 -25.29 -8.64 10.97
C GLU A 18 -24.73 -9.62 12.01
N ARG A 19 -24.27 -9.03 13.14
CA ARG A 19 -24.77 -9.13 14.52
C ARG A 19 -24.66 -10.44 15.31
N ASP A 20 -23.96 -11.46 14.89
CA ASP A 20 -23.59 -12.51 15.84
C ASP A 20 -22.08 -12.42 16.17
N PRO A 21 -21.70 -12.04 17.42
CA PRO A 21 -20.29 -12.01 17.83
C PRO A 21 -19.58 -13.36 17.72
N LYS A 22 -20.28 -14.41 17.37
CA LYS A 22 -19.77 -15.78 17.25
C LYS A 22 -19.67 -16.30 15.82
N ASN A 23 -20.28 -15.60 14.86
CA ASN A 23 -20.32 -16.01 13.46
C ASN A 23 -20.16 -14.80 12.53
N TYR A 24 -18.95 -14.24 12.47
CA TYR A 24 -18.63 -13.20 11.49
C TYR A 24 -18.43 -13.84 10.12
N ALA A 25 -19.44 -13.74 9.26
CA ALA A 25 -19.26 -13.98 7.85
C ALA A 25 -18.95 -12.64 7.17
N ILE A 26 -17.85 -12.56 6.43
CA ILE A 26 -17.60 -11.48 5.49
C ILE A 26 -18.73 -11.53 4.46
N ASP A 27 -19.29 -10.36 4.08
CA ASP A 27 -20.27 -10.27 3.00
C ASP A 27 -19.68 -10.95 1.75
N PRO A 28 -20.36 -11.95 1.13
CA PRO A 28 -19.82 -12.66 -0.03
C PRO A 28 -19.48 -11.75 -1.22
N ASP A 29 -20.22 -10.64 -1.39
CA ASP A 29 -19.93 -9.65 -2.43
C ASP A 29 -18.64 -8.91 -2.13
N PHE A 30 -18.35 -8.68 -0.85
CA PHE A 30 -17.12 -8.07 -0.39
C PHE A 30 -15.92 -9.03 -0.54
N GLU A 31 -16.09 -10.30 -0.18
CA GLU A 31 -15.07 -11.34 -0.36
C GLU A 31 -14.71 -11.51 -1.84
N SER A 32 -15.72 -11.64 -2.71
CA SER A 32 -15.54 -11.71 -4.16
C SER A 32 -14.84 -10.48 -4.74
N ALA A 33 -15.10 -9.31 -4.19
CA ALA A 33 -14.47 -8.08 -4.62
C ALA A 33 -13.00 -8.00 -4.17
N LEU A 34 -12.66 -8.43 -2.95
CA LEU A 34 -11.26 -8.54 -2.49
C LEU A 34 -10.48 -9.52 -3.37
N GLU A 35 -11.05 -10.67 -3.71
CA GLU A 35 -10.46 -11.63 -4.64
C GLU A 35 -10.20 -11.00 -6.02
N SER A 36 -11.14 -10.21 -6.53
CA SER A 36 -11.03 -9.57 -7.85
C SER A 36 -9.89 -8.57 -7.97
N ILE A 37 -9.45 -8.00 -6.84
CA ILE A 37 -8.29 -7.10 -6.76
C ILE A 37 -7.01 -7.80 -6.26
N GLY A 38 -7.06 -9.13 -6.11
CA GLY A 38 -5.92 -9.97 -5.75
C GLY A 38 -5.59 -9.99 -4.26
N PHE A 39 -6.57 -9.77 -3.40
CA PHE A 39 -6.47 -9.91 -1.94
C PHE A 39 -7.07 -11.24 -1.45
N GLU A 40 -6.54 -12.34 -1.94
CA GLU A 40 -6.92 -13.67 -1.48
C GLU A 40 -6.34 -13.95 -0.07
N ASN A 41 -7.16 -14.51 0.81
CA ASN A 41 -6.73 -14.98 2.15
C ASN A 41 -6.15 -13.90 3.07
N ALA A 42 -6.74 -12.71 3.10
CA ALA A 42 -6.31 -11.67 4.02
C ALA A 42 -6.48 -12.12 5.49
N PRO A 43 -5.45 -12.00 6.36
CA PRO A 43 -5.62 -12.28 7.77
C PRO A 43 -6.56 -11.25 8.40
N VAL A 44 -7.48 -11.74 9.22
CA VAL A 44 -8.43 -10.91 9.96
C VAL A 44 -7.94 -10.74 11.38
N GLU A 45 -7.57 -9.52 11.77
CA GLU A 45 -7.28 -9.19 13.16
C GLU A 45 -8.47 -8.47 13.80
N PHE A 46 -8.91 -8.94 14.96
CA PHE A 46 -10.02 -8.35 15.70
C PHE A 46 -9.51 -7.48 16.85
N SER A 47 -9.90 -6.21 16.87
CA SER A 47 -9.59 -5.32 18.00
C SER A 47 -10.67 -5.40 19.09
N ASN A 48 -10.25 -5.30 20.38
CA ASN A 48 -11.05 -5.62 21.58
C ASN A 48 -12.06 -4.55 22.02
N TRP A 49 -12.47 -3.61 21.17
CA TRP A 49 -13.44 -2.58 21.57
C TRP A 49 -14.61 -2.61 20.61
N ASN A 50 -15.80 -2.96 21.00
CA ASN A 50 -17.12 -2.92 20.33
C ASN A 50 -17.22 -2.46 18.86
N TYR A 51 -16.11 -2.15 18.22
CA TYR A 51 -15.88 -1.84 16.81
C TYR A 51 -14.84 -2.82 16.29
N TYR A 52 -15.26 -3.71 15.43
CA TYR A 52 -14.36 -4.63 14.76
C TYR A 52 -13.77 -3.92 13.54
N SER A 53 -12.46 -3.86 13.44
CA SER A 53 -11.76 -3.46 12.22
C SER A 53 -11.04 -4.68 11.65
N ILE A 54 -11.08 -4.81 10.34
CA ILE A 54 -10.28 -5.79 9.62
C ILE A 54 -9.12 -5.04 8.99
N ASN A 55 -7.91 -5.53 9.21
CA ASN A 55 -6.72 -5.07 8.50
C ASN A 55 -6.46 -6.01 7.34
N ILE A 56 -6.41 -5.46 6.13
CA ILE A 56 -6.15 -6.18 4.90
C ILE A 56 -4.73 -5.82 4.45
N PRO A 57 -3.79 -6.78 4.39
CA PRO A 57 -2.48 -6.54 3.81
C PRO A 57 -2.62 -6.34 2.30
N ILE A 58 -2.34 -5.14 1.85
CA ILE A 58 -2.47 -4.72 0.45
C ILE A 58 -1.17 -4.94 -0.32
N ALA A 59 -0.06 -4.50 0.28
CA ALA A 59 1.26 -4.67 -0.32
C ALA A 59 2.31 -5.00 0.75
N TYR A 60 3.28 -5.78 0.33
CA TYR A 60 4.49 -6.07 1.06
C TYR A 60 5.69 -5.88 0.14
N TRP A 61 6.69 -5.16 0.61
CA TRP A 61 7.95 -4.99 -0.10
C TRP A 61 9.10 -5.41 0.80
N ARG A 62 10.17 -5.82 0.19
CA ARG A 62 11.41 -6.10 0.89
C ARG A 62 12.56 -5.43 0.20
N LYS A 63 13.23 -4.52 0.92
CA LYS A 63 14.39 -3.78 0.43
C LYS A 63 14.11 -2.81 -0.73
N THR A 64 12.88 -2.41 -0.94
CA THR A 64 12.47 -1.43 -1.94
C THR A 64 12.64 -0.02 -1.38
N ASN A 65 13.89 0.39 -1.22
CA ASN A 65 14.25 1.57 -0.46
C ASN A 65 13.77 2.90 -1.08
N CYS A 66 13.58 2.98 -2.39
CA CYS A 66 13.00 4.15 -3.06
C CYS A 66 11.54 4.40 -2.64
N ILE A 67 10.72 3.35 -2.53
CA ILE A 67 9.35 3.44 -2.06
C ILE A 67 9.31 3.74 -0.57
N HIS A 68 10.21 3.14 0.22
CA HIS A 68 10.37 3.47 1.64
C HIS A 68 10.69 4.97 1.82
N ASN A 69 11.69 5.47 1.12
CA ASN A 69 12.06 6.88 1.17
C ASN A 69 10.89 7.80 0.82
N TRP A 70 10.11 7.43 -0.20
CA TRP A 70 8.93 8.20 -0.57
C TRP A 70 7.93 8.30 0.59
N PHE A 71 7.64 7.19 1.29
CA PHE A 71 6.77 7.21 2.46
C PHE A 71 7.36 8.01 3.61
N VAL A 72 8.67 7.92 3.87
CA VAL A 72 9.35 8.71 4.89
C VAL A 72 9.16 10.21 4.64
N GLU A 73 9.42 10.67 3.43
CA GLU A 73 9.34 12.09 3.09
C GLU A 73 7.90 12.60 3.00
N ASN A 74 6.98 11.84 2.40
CA ASN A 74 5.64 12.30 2.06
C ASN A 74 4.56 11.96 3.10
N VAL A 75 4.81 10.99 3.97
CA VAL A 75 3.84 10.49 4.95
C VAL A 75 4.34 10.63 6.39
N GLN A 76 5.62 10.35 6.63
CA GLN A 76 6.21 10.37 7.98
C GLN A 76 6.85 11.72 8.34
N GLY A 77 6.80 12.70 7.44
CA GLY A 77 7.39 14.04 7.67
C GLY A 77 8.92 14.03 7.81
N GLY A 78 9.60 13.14 7.09
CA GLY A 78 11.05 12.97 7.11
C GLY A 78 11.58 12.23 8.35
N ASN A 79 10.71 11.66 9.19
CA ASN A 79 11.10 10.93 10.39
C ASN A 79 11.00 9.42 10.14
N ASP A 80 12.11 8.82 9.72
CA ASP A 80 12.16 7.37 9.50
C ASP A 80 12.12 6.61 10.82
N ASN A 81 10.97 6.00 11.11
CA ASN A 81 10.73 5.18 12.27
C ASN A 81 9.92 3.93 11.88
N CYS A 82 9.79 2.97 12.77
CA CYS A 82 9.01 1.76 12.57
C CYS A 82 7.54 1.91 12.99
N ASP A 83 7.05 3.12 13.20
CA ASP A 83 5.67 3.38 13.59
C ASP A 83 4.71 3.19 12.39
N ARG A 84 3.46 2.92 12.71
CA ARG A 84 2.37 2.82 11.73
C ARG A 84 1.82 4.20 11.42
N HIS A 85 1.89 4.63 10.16
CA HIS A 85 1.48 5.96 9.69
C HIS A 85 0.27 5.90 8.79
N TYR A 86 -0.68 6.79 9.01
CA TYR A 86 -1.86 6.96 8.15
C TYR A 86 -1.45 7.49 6.77
N VAL A 87 -2.04 6.91 5.73
CA VAL A 87 -1.84 7.32 4.33
C VAL A 87 -3.18 7.71 3.73
N SER A 88 -3.31 8.94 3.23
CA SER A 88 -4.55 9.37 2.57
C SER A 88 -4.64 8.88 1.12
N ASP A 89 -5.86 8.87 0.58
CA ASP A 89 -6.10 8.51 -0.83
C ASP A 89 -5.34 9.44 -1.78
N GLU A 90 -5.19 10.74 -1.42
CA GLU A 90 -4.41 11.71 -2.17
C GLU A 90 -2.94 11.31 -2.24
N LYS A 91 -2.36 10.84 -1.12
CA LYS A 91 -0.97 10.38 -1.09
C LYS A 91 -0.77 9.09 -1.92
N ILE A 92 -1.73 8.19 -1.90
CA ILE A 92 -1.70 7.01 -2.78
C ILE A 92 -1.70 7.45 -4.25
N LYS A 93 -2.55 8.41 -4.59
CA LYS A 93 -2.65 8.95 -5.95
C LYS A 93 -1.36 9.65 -6.38
N GLU A 94 -0.76 10.49 -5.53
CA GLU A 94 0.53 11.13 -5.79
C GLU A 94 1.61 10.09 -6.10
N LEU A 95 1.72 9.02 -5.31
CA LEU A 95 2.69 7.95 -5.55
C LEU A 95 2.45 7.25 -6.90
N VAL A 96 1.20 6.96 -7.25
CA VAL A 96 0.86 6.36 -8.55
C VAL A 96 1.25 7.28 -9.70
N GLU A 97 0.96 8.57 -9.61
CA GLU A 97 1.29 9.56 -10.64
C GLU A 97 2.82 9.69 -10.85
N GLU A 98 3.60 9.68 -9.76
CA GLU A 98 5.07 9.72 -9.84
C GLU A 98 5.62 8.45 -10.50
N ILE A 99 5.11 7.28 -10.13
CA ILE A 99 5.51 6.02 -10.75
C ILE A 99 5.13 5.99 -12.24
N ASP A 100 3.91 6.43 -12.59
CA ASP A 100 3.46 6.49 -13.98
C ASP A 100 4.31 7.42 -14.84
N ASN A 101 4.74 8.56 -14.30
CA ASN A 101 5.66 9.47 -14.96
C ASN A 101 7.00 8.81 -15.31
N ILE A 102 7.49 7.91 -14.47
CA ILE A 102 8.73 7.15 -14.71
C ILE A 102 8.48 6.02 -15.72
N LEU A 103 7.45 5.20 -15.46
CA LEU A 103 7.21 3.97 -16.23
C LEU A 103 6.74 4.24 -17.67
N SER A 104 6.04 5.34 -17.90
CA SER A 104 5.58 5.73 -19.24
C SER A 104 6.72 6.23 -20.16
N GLU A 105 7.89 6.56 -19.61
CA GLU A 105 9.02 7.03 -20.39
C GLU A 105 9.65 5.87 -21.17
N THR A 106 9.86 6.08 -22.47
CA THR A 106 10.38 5.07 -23.40
C THR A 106 11.87 5.20 -23.66
N ASP A 107 12.43 6.43 -23.54
CA ASP A 107 13.87 6.62 -23.66
C ASP A 107 14.59 6.19 -22.38
N PRO A 108 15.50 5.20 -22.44
CA PRO A 108 16.14 4.67 -21.24
C PRO A 108 16.90 5.70 -20.41
N LYS A 109 17.53 6.68 -21.04
CA LYS A 109 18.30 7.72 -20.33
C LYS A 109 17.37 8.69 -19.60
N THR A 110 16.32 9.11 -20.24
CA THR A 110 15.31 10.00 -19.64
C THR A 110 14.55 9.27 -18.54
N LYS A 111 14.24 7.98 -18.74
CA LYS A 111 13.60 7.13 -17.71
C LYS A 111 14.45 7.02 -16.46
N LEU A 112 15.75 6.77 -16.62
CA LEU A 112 16.69 6.73 -15.52
C LEU A 112 16.76 8.07 -14.78
N ALA A 113 16.91 9.17 -15.51
CA ALA A 113 16.96 10.51 -14.93
C ALA A 113 15.68 10.86 -14.14
N LYS A 114 14.51 10.45 -14.62
CA LYS A 114 13.23 10.60 -13.91
C LYS A 114 13.20 9.74 -12.64
N ALA A 115 13.71 8.50 -12.70
CA ALA A 115 13.77 7.61 -11.54
C ALA A 115 14.66 8.21 -10.44
N GLU A 116 15.85 8.68 -10.79
CA GLU A 116 16.79 9.35 -9.88
C GLU A 116 16.23 10.65 -9.28
N ALA A 117 15.41 11.37 -10.03
CA ALA A 117 14.86 12.66 -9.57
C ALA A 117 13.60 12.52 -8.71
N ASN A 118 12.70 11.58 -9.04
CA ASN A 118 11.38 11.51 -8.40
C ASN A 118 11.30 10.41 -7.33
N LEU A 119 11.93 9.25 -7.56
CA LEU A 119 11.93 8.13 -6.62
C LEU A 119 13.37 7.63 -6.38
N PRO A 120 14.23 8.48 -5.79
CA PRO A 120 15.61 8.12 -5.56
C PRO A 120 15.74 6.95 -4.58
N ASN A 121 16.71 6.08 -4.87
CA ASN A 121 17.17 5.10 -3.89
C ASN A 121 17.78 5.81 -2.67
N THR A 122 17.56 5.26 -1.49
CA THR A 122 18.13 5.78 -0.24
C THR A 122 19.03 4.76 0.44
N GLU A 123 20.10 5.25 1.04
CA GLU A 123 21.02 4.42 1.81
C GLU A 123 20.44 4.12 3.20
N GLY A 124 20.69 2.90 3.68
CA GLY A 124 20.33 2.48 5.01
C GLY A 124 20.88 1.10 5.35
N CYS A 125 20.88 0.76 6.63
CA CYS A 125 21.38 -0.53 7.09
C CYS A 125 20.46 -1.65 6.57
N PHE A 126 20.97 -2.47 5.63
CA PHE A 126 20.24 -3.55 4.98
C PHE A 126 19.07 -3.11 4.07
N PHE A 127 19.07 -1.87 3.58
CA PHE A 127 17.99 -1.33 2.73
C PHE A 127 17.98 -1.86 1.30
N GLY A 128 19.00 -2.59 0.88
CA GLY A 128 19.06 -3.22 -0.44
C GLY A 128 19.99 -2.53 -1.42
N SER A 129 19.78 -2.77 -2.72
CA SER A 129 20.59 -2.22 -3.79
C SER A 129 20.32 -0.72 -3.97
N GLN A 130 21.34 0.00 -4.44
CA GLN A 130 21.24 1.39 -4.89
C GLN A 130 21.17 1.50 -6.41
N GLU A 131 21.11 0.36 -7.10
CA GLU A 131 21.09 0.30 -8.55
C GLU A 131 19.67 0.52 -9.09
N TYR A 132 19.55 1.28 -10.19
CA TYR A 132 18.31 1.45 -10.95
C TYR A 132 18.20 0.34 -12.01
N ASP A 133 18.20 -0.90 -11.55
CA ASP A 133 18.21 -2.09 -12.37
C ASP A 133 16.77 -2.59 -12.69
N LYS A 134 16.68 -3.78 -13.27
CA LYS A 134 15.41 -4.43 -13.55
C LYS A 134 14.51 -4.56 -12.31
N TYR A 135 15.09 -4.89 -11.15
CA TYR A 135 14.35 -5.11 -9.91
C TYR A 135 13.75 -3.81 -9.37
N TYR A 136 14.48 -2.68 -9.50
CA TYR A 136 13.93 -1.37 -9.18
C TYR A 136 12.63 -1.11 -9.97
N PHE A 137 12.64 -1.31 -11.30
CA PHE A 137 11.46 -1.06 -12.13
C PHE A 137 10.34 -2.08 -11.89
N GLU A 138 10.63 -3.34 -11.60
CA GLU A 138 9.64 -4.35 -11.21
C GLU A 138 8.95 -3.98 -9.88
N ASP A 139 9.69 -3.43 -8.92
CA ASP A 139 9.15 -2.93 -7.65
C ASP A 139 8.22 -1.73 -7.87
N LEU A 140 8.56 -0.82 -8.81
CA LEU A 140 7.67 0.28 -9.18
C LEU A 140 6.37 -0.24 -9.83
N GLU A 141 6.46 -1.19 -10.77
CA GLU A 141 5.30 -1.80 -11.42
C GLU A 141 4.38 -2.50 -10.39
N TYR A 142 4.97 -3.25 -9.48
CA TYR A 142 4.24 -3.89 -8.38
C TYR A 142 3.54 -2.85 -7.50
N THR A 143 4.27 -1.81 -7.06
CA THR A 143 3.74 -0.73 -6.23
C THR A 143 2.57 -0.04 -6.93
N ARG A 144 2.77 0.38 -8.19
CA ARG A 144 1.73 0.99 -9.01
C ARG A 144 0.46 0.15 -9.07
N LYS A 145 0.61 -1.15 -9.37
CA LYS A 145 -0.52 -2.09 -9.47
C LYS A 145 -1.31 -2.15 -8.16
N ARG A 146 -0.62 -2.23 -7.01
CA ARG A 146 -1.28 -2.32 -5.70
C ARG A 146 -1.97 -1.03 -5.29
N MET A 147 -1.29 0.10 -5.47
CA MET A 147 -1.84 1.42 -5.14
C MET A 147 -3.02 1.79 -6.05
N GLN A 148 -2.93 1.51 -7.36
CA GLN A 148 -4.03 1.74 -8.29
C GLN A 148 -5.27 0.89 -7.94
N ALA A 149 -5.07 -0.38 -7.55
CA ALA A 149 -6.17 -1.25 -7.13
C ALA A 149 -6.91 -0.70 -5.90
N CYS A 150 -6.21 -0.04 -4.97
CA CYS A 150 -6.85 0.64 -3.84
C CYS A 150 -7.72 1.80 -4.30
N LEU A 151 -7.21 2.66 -5.17
CA LEU A 151 -7.96 3.81 -5.71
C LEU A 151 -9.19 3.36 -6.51
N ASP A 152 -9.03 2.34 -7.34
CA ASP A 152 -10.13 1.76 -8.12
C ASP A 152 -11.21 1.19 -7.21
N TRP A 153 -10.82 0.50 -6.13
CA TRP A 153 -11.74 0.00 -5.12
C TRP A 153 -12.50 1.12 -4.42
N GLN A 154 -11.78 2.15 -3.91
CA GLN A 154 -12.40 3.30 -3.26
C GLN A 154 -13.43 3.95 -4.19
N ASN A 155 -13.09 4.17 -5.45
CA ASN A 155 -13.99 4.75 -6.43
C ASN A 155 -15.22 3.85 -6.71
N LYS A 156 -15.00 2.54 -6.91
CA LYS A 156 -16.07 1.56 -7.18
C LYS A 156 -17.04 1.44 -6.02
N MET A 157 -16.55 1.51 -4.78
CA MET A 157 -17.33 1.31 -3.56
C MET A 157 -17.83 2.61 -2.93
N ALA A 158 -17.57 3.76 -3.55
CA ALA A 158 -18.03 5.05 -3.06
C ALA A 158 -19.56 5.05 -2.82
N GLY A 159 -19.96 5.46 -1.62
CA GLY A 159 -21.35 5.51 -1.20
C GLY A 159 -22.00 4.18 -0.81
N THR A 160 -21.31 3.05 -0.94
CA THR A 160 -21.84 1.72 -0.55
C THR A 160 -21.57 1.36 0.91
N GLY A 161 -20.65 2.08 1.58
CA GLY A 161 -20.15 1.75 2.92
C GLY A 161 -19.13 0.60 2.92
N LYS A 162 -18.62 0.19 1.75
CA LYS A 162 -17.64 -0.88 1.57
C LYS A 162 -16.24 -0.36 1.18
N CYS A 163 -16.00 0.95 1.28
CA CYS A 163 -14.66 1.54 1.12
C CYS A 163 -13.74 1.14 2.27
N PHE A 164 -12.43 1.16 2.04
CA PHE A 164 -11.48 1.20 3.14
C PHE A 164 -11.71 2.48 3.95
N ASP A 165 -11.73 2.37 5.27
CA ASP A 165 -11.85 3.53 6.16
C ASP A 165 -10.54 4.29 6.25
N SER A 166 -9.42 3.57 6.14
CA SER A 166 -8.07 4.14 6.27
C SER A 166 -7.03 3.22 5.65
N PHE A 167 -5.93 3.83 5.19
CA PHE A 167 -4.73 3.11 4.78
C PHE A 167 -3.58 3.43 5.71
N TYR A 168 -2.67 2.49 5.86
CA TYR A 168 -1.50 2.65 6.72
C TYR A 168 -0.25 2.05 6.07
N TYR A 169 0.85 2.74 6.28
CA TYR A 169 2.18 2.27 5.97
C TYR A 169 2.97 2.01 7.25
N GLN A 170 3.77 0.96 7.25
CA GLN A 170 4.72 0.65 8.32
C GLN A 170 5.96 -0.02 7.75
N SER A 171 7.12 0.29 8.29
CA SER A 171 8.38 -0.39 7.99
C SER A 171 8.94 -1.10 9.23
N SER A 172 9.86 -2.04 8.99
CA SER A 172 10.67 -2.70 10.01
C SER A 172 12.07 -2.93 9.45
N TRP A 173 13.08 -2.42 10.11
CA TRP A 173 14.48 -2.51 9.68
C TRP A 173 15.46 -2.60 10.84
#